data_221a8965af54831ae5fbf91d7671de08
#
_entry.id   221a8965af54831ae5fbf91d7671de08
#
_cell.length_a   1.000
_cell.length_b   1.000
_cell.length_c   1.000
_cell.angle_alpha   90.00
_cell.angle_beta   90.00
_cell.angle_gamma   90.00
#
_symmetry.space_group_name_H-M   'P 1'
#
loop_
_entity.id
_entity.type
_entity.pdbx_description
1 polymer ?
#
loop_
_entity_poly.entity_id
_entity_poly.type
_entity_poly.pdbx_seq_one_letter_code
_entity_poly.pdbx_strand_id
1 'polypeptide(L)'
;MTRLTLAPALLLVAGGAPAQPPASDSLYKRLGGYDAIAAVTDDFLGRLATDPSIGRFFVGHSTDSKQRIRQHVIDFLCSATGGPCIYKGRDLKTSHAGLGITKADWDRSVEHLVATLAKFKVPQKEKDDLLAAAGALEKDIVEK
;
A
#
# COMPACT_ATOMS: atom_id res chain seq x y z
N MET A 1 -68.63 27.21 2.89
CA MET A 1 -67.37 27.65 3.52
C MET A 1 -66.41 26.46 3.55
N THR A 2 -65.64 26.27 2.49
CA THR A 2 -64.76 25.11 2.31
C THR A 2 -63.32 25.57 2.63
N ARG A 3 -62.73 25.01 3.71
CA ARG A 3 -61.37 25.34 4.10
C ARG A 3 -60.41 24.41 3.36
N LEU A 4 -59.58 24.99 2.51
CA LEU A 4 -58.50 24.32 1.79
C LEU A 4 -57.27 24.27 2.70
N THR A 5 -56.91 23.06 3.15
CA THR A 5 -55.67 22.85 3.93
C THR A 5 -54.49 22.53 2.98
N LEU A 6 -53.55 23.45 2.93
CA LEU A 6 -52.28 23.28 2.24
C LEU A 6 -51.37 22.43 3.10
N ALA A 7 -50.94 21.27 2.59
CA ALA A 7 -49.88 20.43 3.23
C ALA A 7 -48.49 20.92 2.74
N PRO A 8 -47.49 21.09 3.63
CA PRO A 8 -46.16 21.44 3.19
C PRO A 8 -45.44 20.22 2.64
N ALA A 9 -44.94 20.28 1.42
CA ALA A 9 -44.06 19.31 0.82
C ALA A 9 -42.67 19.36 1.51
N LEU A 10 -42.29 18.28 2.17
CA LEU A 10 -40.96 18.11 2.78
C LEU A 10 -39.97 17.72 1.68
N LEU A 11 -39.12 18.64 1.26
CA LEU A 11 -37.99 18.38 0.35
C LEU A 11 -36.91 17.64 1.15
N LEU A 12 -36.75 16.33 0.89
CA LEU A 12 -35.58 15.56 1.33
C LEU A 12 -34.37 16.03 0.51
N VAL A 13 -33.51 16.85 1.11
CA VAL A 13 -32.18 17.13 0.58
C VAL A 13 -31.32 15.90 0.87
N ALA A 14 -31.01 15.12 -0.16
CA ALA A 14 -30.00 14.06 -0.07
C ALA A 14 -28.63 14.70 0.17
N GLY A 15 -28.24 14.81 1.42
CA GLY A 15 -26.91 15.25 1.82
C GLY A 15 -25.87 14.21 1.39
N GLY A 16 -25.14 14.48 0.32
CA GLY A 16 -23.93 13.76 -0.01
C GLY A 16 -22.97 13.89 1.18
N ALA A 17 -22.54 12.78 1.75
CA ALA A 17 -21.55 12.79 2.81
C ALA A 17 -20.27 13.44 2.27
N PRO A 18 -19.70 14.45 2.95
CA PRO A 18 -18.43 15.03 2.53
C PRO A 18 -17.35 13.94 2.63
N ALA A 19 -16.51 13.82 1.58
CA ALA A 19 -15.33 13.00 1.61
C ALA A 19 -14.51 13.39 2.86
N GLN A 20 -14.33 12.46 3.79
CA GLN A 20 -13.56 12.73 5.01
C GLN A 20 -12.12 13.07 4.61
N PRO A 21 -11.57 14.20 5.06
CA PRO A 21 -10.16 14.47 4.88
C PRO A 21 -9.36 13.33 5.55
N PRO A 22 -8.23 12.90 4.96
CA PRO A 22 -7.40 11.86 5.54
C PRO A 22 -7.09 12.21 6.99
N ALA A 23 -7.29 11.25 7.89
CA ALA A 23 -7.06 11.45 9.32
C ALA A 23 -5.70 12.14 9.51
N SER A 24 -5.67 13.21 10.30
CA SER A 24 -4.47 14.02 10.52
C SER A 24 -3.28 13.21 11.07
N ASP A 25 -3.52 11.95 11.48
CA ASP A 25 -2.58 11.01 12.09
C ASP A 25 -2.46 9.68 11.32
N SER A 26 -2.72 9.67 10.02
CA SER A 26 -2.54 8.46 9.21
C SER A 26 -1.07 7.99 9.21
N LEU A 27 -0.84 6.67 9.13
CA LEU A 27 0.52 6.12 9.02
C LEU A 27 1.27 6.75 7.84
N TYR A 28 0.60 7.03 6.73
CA TYR A 28 1.14 7.75 5.58
C TYR A 28 1.80 9.08 5.97
N LYS A 29 1.10 9.91 6.78
CA LYS A 29 1.65 11.19 7.23
C LYS A 29 2.80 11.01 8.21
N ARG A 30 2.68 10.06 9.13
CA ARG A 30 3.74 9.77 10.10
C ARG A 30 5.00 9.21 9.45
N LEU A 31 4.87 8.52 8.31
CA LEU A 31 6.00 8.05 7.51
C LEU A 31 6.67 9.16 6.68
N GLY A 32 6.07 10.34 6.58
CA GLY A 32 6.61 11.48 5.82
C GLY A 32 6.00 11.69 4.44
N GLY A 33 4.89 11.03 4.13
CA GLY A 33 4.14 11.23 2.90
C GLY A 33 4.72 10.51 1.68
N TYR A 34 4.29 10.95 0.48
CA TYR A 34 4.57 10.27 -0.78
C TYR A 34 6.07 10.13 -1.09
N ASP A 35 6.85 11.19 -0.93
CA ASP A 35 8.28 11.16 -1.26
C ASP A 35 9.07 10.22 -0.35
N ALA A 36 8.71 10.16 0.93
CA ALA A 36 9.31 9.22 1.88
C ALA A 36 8.96 7.76 1.52
N ILE A 37 7.69 7.49 1.18
CA ILE A 37 7.25 6.16 0.71
C ILE A 37 7.97 5.78 -0.58
N ALA A 38 8.12 6.70 -1.52
CA ALA A 38 8.86 6.44 -2.76
C ALA A 38 10.33 6.10 -2.49
N ALA A 39 11.01 6.84 -1.62
CA ALA A 39 12.41 6.59 -1.26
C ALA A 39 12.58 5.23 -0.54
N VAL A 40 11.68 4.88 0.38
CA VAL A 40 11.66 3.57 1.04
C VAL A 40 11.42 2.46 0.02
N THR A 41 10.48 2.65 -0.90
CA THR A 41 10.18 1.67 -1.96
C THR A 41 11.39 1.44 -2.87
N ASP A 42 12.11 2.49 -3.26
CA ASP A 42 13.29 2.39 -4.11
C ASP A 42 14.41 1.57 -3.44
N ASP A 43 14.70 1.83 -2.18
CA ASP A 43 15.72 1.06 -1.44
C ASP A 43 15.26 -0.40 -1.25
N PHE A 44 14.01 -0.62 -0.88
CA PHE A 44 13.46 -1.95 -0.67
C PHE A 44 13.52 -2.79 -1.96
N LEU A 45 12.98 -2.29 -3.06
CA LEU A 45 13.00 -2.99 -4.36
C LEU A 45 14.44 -3.21 -4.87
N GLY A 46 15.35 -2.26 -4.64
CA GLY A 46 16.76 -2.40 -4.94
C GLY A 46 17.40 -3.56 -4.18
N ARG A 47 17.10 -3.72 -2.89
CA ARG A 47 17.57 -4.85 -2.07
C ARG A 47 17.02 -6.18 -2.57
N LEU A 48 15.72 -6.24 -2.86
CA LEU A 48 15.10 -7.46 -3.38
C LEU A 48 15.72 -7.88 -4.71
N ALA A 49 15.89 -6.94 -5.65
CA ALA A 49 16.42 -7.23 -6.98
C ALA A 49 17.89 -7.68 -6.98
N THR A 50 18.66 -7.26 -5.98
CA THR A 50 20.10 -7.61 -5.84
C THR A 50 20.35 -8.80 -4.89
N ASP A 51 19.32 -9.28 -4.19
CA ASP A 51 19.45 -10.45 -3.31
C ASP A 51 19.65 -11.74 -4.13
N PRO A 52 20.61 -12.61 -3.79
CA PRO A 52 20.88 -13.83 -4.54
C PRO A 52 19.70 -14.81 -4.61
N SER A 53 18.82 -14.82 -3.63
CA SER A 53 17.67 -15.74 -3.58
C SER A 53 16.41 -15.13 -4.19
N ILE A 54 16.10 -13.86 -3.90
CA ILE A 54 14.89 -13.18 -4.33
C ILE A 54 15.04 -12.54 -5.70
N GLY A 55 16.25 -12.11 -6.06
CA GLY A 55 16.54 -11.41 -7.32
C GLY A 55 16.06 -12.16 -8.57
N ARG A 56 15.91 -13.49 -8.50
CA ARG A 56 15.36 -14.30 -9.59
C ARG A 56 13.96 -13.86 -10.05
N PHE A 57 13.16 -13.30 -9.17
CA PHE A 57 11.83 -12.80 -9.50
C PHE A 57 11.86 -11.50 -10.31
N PHE A 58 13.00 -10.83 -10.38
CA PHE A 58 13.20 -9.57 -11.10
C PHE A 58 13.96 -9.72 -12.42
N VAL A 59 14.42 -10.95 -12.73
CA VAL A 59 15.14 -11.25 -13.98
C VAL A 59 14.17 -11.21 -15.17
N GLY A 60 14.63 -10.65 -16.29
CA GLY A 60 13.86 -10.59 -17.54
C GLY A 60 12.86 -9.43 -17.63
N HIS A 61 12.69 -8.63 -16.58
CA HIS A 61 11.88 -7.44 -16.65
C HIS A 61 12.60 -6.29 -17.38
N SER A 62 11.92 -5.68 -18.36
CA SER A 62 12.40 -4.45 -19.00
C SER A 62 12.43 -3.29 -18.02
N THR A 63 13.13 -2.20 -18.38
CA THR A 63 13.13 -0.96 -17.58
C THR A 63 11.71 -0.45 -17.32
N ASP A 64 10.85 -0.44 -18.35
CA ASP A 64 9.46 0.00 -18.21
C ASP A 64 8.65 -0.90 -17.28
N SER A 65 8.88 -2.22 -17.30
CA SER A 65 8.22 -3.14 -16.38
C SER A 65 8.66 -2.89 -14.95
N LYS A 66 9.94 -2.65 -14.70
CA LYS A 66 10.46 -2.31 -13.38
C LYS A 66 9.89 -0.99 -12.87
N GLN A 67 9.77 0.02 -13.72
CA GLN A 67 9.15 1.29 -13.36
C GLN A 67 7.66 1.13 -13.00
N ARG A 68 6.91 0.30 -13.74
CA ARG A 68 5.51 -0.02 -13.40
C ARG A 68 5.38 -0.75 -12.07
N ILE A 69 6.25 -1.74 -11.81
CA ILE A 69 6.28 -2.44 -10.51
C ILE A 69 6.54 -1.43 -9.40
N ARG A 70 7.56 -0.60 -9.55
CA ARG A 70 7.88 0.48 -8.60
C ARG A 70 6.67 1.36 -8.30
N GLN A 71 6.00 1.87 -9.34
CA GLN A 71 4.85 2.75 -9.16
C GLN A 71 3.69 2.04 -8.47
N HIS A 72 3.41 0.79 -8.84
CA HIS A 72 2.38 0.00 -8.18
C HIS A 72 2.67 -0.23 -6.70
N VAL A 73 3.91 -0.49 -6.32
CA VAL A 73 4.29 -0.65 -4.90
C VAL A 73 4.14 0.67 -4.14
N ILE A 74 4.54 1.81 -4.73
CA ILE A 74 4.36 3.13 -4.11
C ILE A 74 2.87 3.43 -3.91
N ASP A 75 2.04 3.25 -4.94
CA ASP A 75 0.60 3.52 -4.86
C ASP A 75 -0.10 2.60 -3.85
N PHE A 76 0.31 1.33 -3.82
CA PHE A 76 -0.19 0.36 -2.84
C PHE A 76 0.15 0.79 -1.41
N LEU A 77 1.42 1.07 -1.11
CA LEU A 77 1.86 1.49 0.22
C LEU A 77 1.23 2.82 0.63
N CYS A 78 1.17 3.79 -0.27
CA CYS A 78 0.51 5.06 -0.04
C CYS A 78 -0.96 4.86 0.34
N SER A 79 -1.71 4.08 -0.44
CA SER A 79 -3.11 3.77 -0.18
C SER A 79 -3.30 2.98 1.12
N ALA A 80 -2.51 1.92 1.32
CA ALA A 80 -2.60 1.04 2.49
C ALA A 80 -2.26 1.74 3.82
N THR A 81 -1.47 2.81 3.77
CA THR A 81 -1.10 3.61 4.96
C THR A 81 -1.99 4.82 5.19
N GLY A 82 -3.09 4.97 4.41
CA GLY A 82 -4.06 6.06 4.55
C GLY A 82 -3.66 7.34 3.83
N GLY A 83 -2.86 7.24 2.78
CA GLY A 83 -2.55 8.33 1.85
C GLY A 83 -3.60 8.51 0.75
N PRO A 84 -3.44 9.56 -0.07
CA PRO A 84 -4.43 9.93 -1.10
C PRO A 84 -4.30 9.13 -2.41
N CYS A 85 -3.36 8.19 -2.51
CA CYS A 85 -3.12 7.44 -3.74
C CYS A 85 -4.24 6.44 -4.01
N ILE A 86 -4.42 6.13 -5.28
CA ILE A 86 -5.36 5.09 -5.73
C ILE A 86 -4.54 3.96 -6.33
N TYR A 87 -4.52 2.80 -5.67
CA TYR A 87 -3.89 1.61 -6.21
C TYR A 87 -4.73 1.04 -7.37
N LYS A 88 -4.14 0.98 -8.55
CA LYS A 88 -4.77 0.47 -9.78
C LYS A 88 -4.17 -0.86 -10.26
N GLY A 89 -3.28 -1.45 -9.47
CA GLY A 89 -2.69 -2.74 -9.76
C GLY A 89 -3.67 -3.90 -9.52
N ARG A 90 -3.24 -5.12 -9.87
CA ARG A 90 -3.96 -6.34 -9.51
C ARG A 90 -3.87 -6.55 -7.99
N ASP A 91 -4.82 -7.29 -7.42
CA ASP A 91 -4.67 -7.76 -6.04
C ASP A 91 -3.36 -8.56 -5.87
N LEU A 92 -2.86 -8.64 -4.64
CA LEU A 92 -1.54 -9.22 -4.39
C LEU A 92 -1.49 -10.71 -4.71
N LYS A 93 -2.57 -11.44 -4.46
CA LYS A 93 -2.64 -12.86 -4.78
C LYS A 93 -2.52 -13.09 -6.30
N THR A 94 -3.25 -12.32 -7.09
CA THR A 94 -3.19 -12.41 -8.57
C THR A 94 -1.83 -11.96 -9.12
N SER A 95 -1.24 -10.90 -8.55
CA SER A 95 0.04 -10.36 -9.03
C SER A 95 1.24 -11.24 -8.69
N HIS A 96 1.15 -12.10 -7.68
CA HIS A 96 2.21 -13.02 -7.25
C HIS A 96 1.94 -14.48 -7.63
N ALA A 97 0.75 -14.78 -8.16
CA ALA A 97 0.38 -16.14 -8.56
C ALA A 97 1.32 -16.73 -9.62
N GLY A 98 1.77 -17.95 -9.37
CA GLY A 98 2.65 -18.69 -10.29
C GLY A 98 4.13 -18.36 -10.15
N LEU A 99 4.51 -17.44 -9.26
CA LEU A 99 5.92 -17.13 -8.98
C LEU A 99 6.59 -18.19 -8.11
N GLY A 100 5.81 -19.01 -7.40
CA GLY A 100 6.33 -20.04 -6.52
C GLY A 100 7.06 -19.49 -5.31
N ILE A 101 6.62 -18.32 -4.81
CA ILE A 101 7.20 -17.66 -3.63
C ILE A 101 7.02 -18.56 -2.42
N THR A 102 8.12 -18.88 -1.76
CA THR A 102 8.15 -19.70 -0.55
C THR A 102 8.09 -18.86 0.72
N LYS A 103 7.81 -19.53 1.86
CA LYS A 103 7.92 -18.87 3.17
C LYS A 103 9.33 -18.29 3.40
N ALA A 104 10.37 -18.99 2.96
CA ALA A 104 11.75 -18.50 3.10
C ALA A 104 12.00 -17.22 2.25
N ASP A 105 11.43 -17.13 1.05
CA ASP A 105 11.52 -15.93 0.24
C ASP A 105 10.78 -14.76 0.91
N TRP A 106 9.62 -15.04 1.51
CA TRP A 106 8.87 -14.07 2.29
C TRP A 106 9.67 -13.53 3.47
N ASP A 107 10.20 -14.44 4.31
CA ASP A 107 10.98 -14.05 5.49
C ASP A 107 12.21 -13.21 5.09
N ARG A 108 12.87 -13.58 4.00
CA ARG A 108 14.00 -12.82 3.46
C ARG A 108 13.56 -11.41 2.99
N SER A 109 12.38 -11.29 2.37
CA SER A 109 11.84 -9.99 1.96
C SER A 109 11.53 -9.10 3.17
N VAL A 110 11.01 -9.67 4.26
CA VAL A 110 10.76 -8.95 5.52
C VAL A 110 12.07 -8.44 6.13
N GLU A 111 13.15 -9.25 6.12
CA GLU A 111 14.47 -8.80 6.56
C GLU A 111 14.96 -7.57 5.77
N HIS A 112 14.76 -7.56 4.46
CA HIS A 112 15.09 -6.41 3.61
C HIS A 112 14.24 -5.19 3.93
N LEU A 113 12.95 -5.36 4.20
CA LEU A 113 12.08 -4.27 4.61
C LEU A 113 12.54 -3.67 5.95
N VAL A 114 12.84 -4.51 6.94
CA VAL A 114 13.37 -4.07 8.24
C VAL A 114 14.68 -3.26 8.06
N ALA A 115 15.60 -3.76 7.22
CA ALA A 115 16.86 -3.08 6.94
C ALA A 115 16.63 -1.72 6.24
N THR A 116 15.69 -1.64 5.31
CA THR A 116 15.28 -0.39 4.65
C THR A 116 14.73 0.61 5.67
N LEU A 117 13.78 0.19 6.51
CA LEU A 117 13.19 1.07 7.52
C LEU A 117 14.23 1.57 8.54
N ALA A 118 15.23 0.74 8.87
CA ALA A 118 16.35 1.14 9.71
C ALA A 118 17.24 2.19 9.02
N LYS A 119 17.55 2.01 7.73
CA LYS A 119 18.33 2.97 6.93
C LYS A 119 17.69 4.36 6.91
N PHE A 120 16.36 4.43 6.75
CA PHE A 120 15.61 5.68 6.76
C PHE A 120 15.27 6.19 8.16
N LYS A 121 15.77 5.55 9.21
CA LYS A 121 15.56 5.93 10.63
C LYS A 121 14.07 6.09 10.98
N VAL A 122 13.23 5.24 10.39
CA VAL A 122 11.80 5.22 10.70
C VAL A 122 11.60 4.93 12.19
N PRO A 123 10.80 5.71 12.93
CA PRO A 123 10.59 5.48 14.36
C PRO A 123 9.97 4.10 14.64
N GLN A 124 10.21 3.55 15.84
CA GLN A 124 9.83 2.18 16.16
C GLN A 124 8.33 1.91 16.00
N LYS A 125 7.48 2.84 16.43
CA LYS A 125 6.03 2.70 16.31
C LYS A 125 5.59 2.54 14.84
N GLU A 126 6.12 3.39 13.95
CA GLU A 126 5.81 3.36 12.52
C GLU A 126 6.35 2.09 11.85
N LYS A 127 7.52 1.60 12.29
CA LYS A 127 8.04 0.28 11.86
C LYS A 127 7.08 -0.84 12.24
N ASP A 128 6.65 -0.88 13.50
CA ASP A 128 5.76 -1.92 14.00
C ASP A 128 4.42 -1.90 13.27
N ASP A 129 3.83 -0.71 13.07
CA ASP A 129 2.58 -0.53 12.33
C ASP A 129 2.72 -1.02 10.87
N LEU A 130 3.83 -0.68 10.20
CA LEU A 130 4.07 -1.07 8.80
C LEU A 130 4.35 -2.57 8.66
N LEU A 131 5.16 -3.14 9.57
CA LEU A 131 5.48 -4.57 9.57
C LEU A 131 4.25 -5.43 9.89
N ALA A 132 3.37 -4.96 10.78
CA ALA A 132 2.09 -5.64 11.04
C ALA A 132 1.18 -5.62 9.80
N ALA A 133 1.09 -4.48 9.11
CA ALA A 133 0.34 -4.37 7.86
C ALA A 133 0.94 -5.28 6.76
N ALA A 134 2.27 -5.30 6.62
CA ALA A 134 2.97 -6.18 5.69
C ALA A 134 2.72 -7.66 6.01
N GLY A 135 2.81 -8.06 7.28
CA GLY A 135 2.60 -9.45 7.71
C GLY A 135 1.23 -10.01 7.32
N ALA A 136 0.21 -9.17 7.27
CA ALA A 136 -1.14 -9.57 6.83
C ALA A 136 -1.20 -9.97 5.35
N LEU A 137 -0.19 -9.60 4.54
CA LEU A 137 -0.11 -9.89 3.10
C LEU A 137 0.53 -11.25 2.80
N GLU A 138 1.18 -11.87 3.77
CA GLU A 138 1.89 -13.16 3.59
C GLU A 138 1.01 -14.21 2.92
N LYS A 139 -0.22 -14.38 3.39
CA LYS A 139 -1.21 -15.35 2.89
C LYS A 139 -1.58 -15.16 1.42
N ASP A 140 -1.41 -13.96 0.88
CA ASP A 140 -1.73 -13.62 -0.51
C ASP A 140 -0.51 -13.69 -1.43
N ILE A 141 0.70 -13.76 -0.86
CA ILE A 141 1.97 -13.72 -1.60
C ILE A 141 2.68 -15.07 -1.56
N VAL A 142 2.66 -15.78 -0.43
CA VAL A 142 3.32 -17.08 -0.28
C VAL A 142 2.46 -18.18 -0.90
N GLU A 143 3.09 -18.99 -1.77
CA GLU A 143 2.42 -20.11 -2.45
C GLU A 143 2.87 -21.48 -1.91
N LYS A 144 4.02 -21.56 -1.22
CA LYS A 144 4.63 -22.84 -0.75
C LYS A 144 5.23 -22.72 0.65
#